data_88f638fc80d2bfdc0b171c561fb4fdda
#
_entry.id   88f638fc80d2bfdc0b171c561fb4fdda
#
_cell.length_a   1.000
_cell.length_b   1.000
_cell.length_c   1.000
_cell.angle_alpha   90.00
_cell.angle_beta   90.00
_cell.angle_gamma   90.00
#
_symmetry.space_group_name_H-M   'P 1'
#
loop_
_entity.id
_entity.type
_entity.pdbx_description
1 polymer ?
#
loop_
_entity_poly.entity_id
_entity_poly.type
_entity_poly.pdbx_seq_one_letter_code
_entity_poly.pdbx_strand_id
1 'polypeptide(L)'
;MPTNTGSVLSVEEAAQQLGFSAQYVRGLIRDKRLAAERLGKTWVIPQSALEALEDGKKKKEVADRPRSGKRKKGPVALSFFSGAMGMDLGLEAEGIEVLLASEIDPATRRTIVANKPDIGLIGDITNYDAGAIRKAAGLGDKDEIDLIVGGPPCQAFSTAGKREGFGDSRGNVFLTFIDRIIELQPQLAVIENVRGLLSAPLEHRPHERRGFGYPPLTPEEEKGGALGHILERIRSAGYGVSFNLYNAANFGSPQKRERVVLVCSRDGHRPPFLTPTHSEDGSYELPKWKTVRSALKGLKKDHHFVKFPEKRLRFFRMLGPGQYWKNLPENLQKEAMGASYYAGGGRTGFLRRVPWDEPSPTLVTHPAMPATDLCHPKEDRPLSIEEYKRIQEFPDEWKLEGTLIDQYRQIGNAVPVSLGRAIARLVKACLSGKKVKQYPDFSYSRYVATCDRTWESEVKVKKAKSNQLMMQLN
;
A
#
# COMPACT_ATOMS: atom_id res chain seq x y z
N MET A 1 -3.42 4.05 -57.20
CA MET A 1 -3.94 3.54 -55.89
C MET A 1 -3.63 4.58 -54.84
N PRO A 2 -4.58 5.18 -54.18
CA PRO A 2 -4.28 6.17 -53.15
C PRO A 2 -3.71 5.47 -51.94
N THR A 3 -2.50 5.79 -51.53
CA THR A 3 -1.87 5.43 -50.28
C THR A 3 -2.64 6.09 -49.16
N ASN A 4 -3.23 5.28 -48.30
CA ASN A 4 -3.90 5.71 -47.09
C ASN A 4 -2.82 6.28 -46.15
N THR A 5 -2.61 7.59 -46.18
CA THR A 5 -1.74 8.31 -45.26
C THR A 5 -2.46 8.43 -43.90
N GLY A 6 -2.48 7.35 -43.15
CA GLY A 6 -2.91 7.39 -41.76
C GLY A 6 -2.11 8.45 -40.98
N SER A 7 -2.76 9.26 -40.15
CA SER A 7 -2.10 10.27 -39.35
C SER A 7 -1.03 9.60 -38.46
N VAL A 8 0.16 10.20 -38.46
CA VAL A 8 1.27 9.76 -37.62
C VAL A 8 1.51 10.79 -36.52
N LEU A 9 1.89 10.33 -35.36
CA LEU A 9 2.08 11.13 -34.16
C LEU A 9 3.54 11.10 -33.71
N SER A 10 4.01 12.20 -33.15
CA SER A 10 5.24 12.22 -32.37
C SER A 10 5.06 11.47 -31.03
N VAL A 11 6.17 11.20 -30.35
CA VAL A 11 6.14 10.59 -29.01
C VAL A 11 5.40 11.49 -28.02
N GLU A 12 5.53 12.78 -28.14
CA GLU A 12 4.91 13.79 -27.29
C GLU A 12 3.39 13.83 -27.49
N GLU A 13 2.92 13.84 -28.72
CA GLU A 13 1.48 13.80 -29.07
C GLU A 13 0.84 12.47 -28.63
N ALA A 14 1.51 11.35 -28.89
CA ALA A 14 1.05 10.04 -28.43
C ALA A 14 1.01 9.97 -26.89
N ALA A 15 1.95 10.58 -26.20
CA ALA A 15 1.97 10.66 -24.74
C ALA A 15 0.78 11.46 -24.21
N GLN A 16 0.47 12.59 -24.87
CA GLN A 16 -0.66 13.43 -24.52
C GLN A 16 -2.01 12.70 -24.73
N GLN A 17 -2.20 12.04 -25.88
CA GLN A 17 -3.42 11.28 -26.15
C GLN A 17 -3.61 10.10 -25.20
N LEU A 18 -2.52 9.39 -24.86
CA LEU A 18 -2.57 8.23 -23.96
C LEU A 18 -2.60 8.61 -22.47
N GLY A 19 -2.45 9.89 -22.11
CA GLY A 19 -2.34 10.33 -20.72
C GLY A 19 -1.07 9.85 -20.01
N PHE A 20 0.04 9.67 -20.76
CA PHE A 20 1.31 9.16 -20.25
C PHE A 20 2.45 10.19 -20.38
N SER A 21 3.59 9.92 -19.73
CA SER A 21 4.81 10.67 -20.00
C SER A 21 5.45 10.21 -21.31
N ALA A 22 6.11 11.14 -22.03
CA ALA A 22 6.88 10.81 -23.22
C ALA A 22 7.95 9.74 -22.98
N GLN A 23 8.54 9.70 -21.77
CA GLN A 23 9.50 8.67 -21.38
C GLN A 23 8.85 7.27 -21.32
N TYR A 24 7.61 7.18 -20.83
CA TYR A 24 6.88 5.92 -20.80
C TYR A 24 6.53 5.43 -22.21
N VAL A 25 6.11 6.34 -23.11
CA VAL A 25 5.83 6.00 -24.53
C VAL A 25 7.10 5.50 -25.22
N ARG A 26 8.26 6.14 -25.01
CA ARG A 26 9.56 5.64 -25.52
C ARG A 26 9.89 4.24 -24.97
N GLY A 27 9.51 3.97 -23.72
CA GLY A 27 9.61 2.63 -23.14
C GLY A 27 8.75 1.61 -23.89
N LEU A 28 7.48 1.91 -24.16
CA LEU A 28 6.58 1.05 -24.91
C LEU A 28 7.10 0.71 -26.32
N ILE A 29 7.70 1.70 -26.99
CA ILE A 29 8.32 1.50 -28.32
C ILE A 29 9.53 0.57 -28.22
N ARG A 30 10.44 0.84 -27.29
CA ARG A 30 11.65 0.03 -27.05
C ARG A 30 11.29 -1.42 -26.72
N ASP A 31 10.25 -1.62 -25.92
CA ASP A 31 9.78 -2.93 -25.47
C ASP A 31 8.86 -3.61 -26.52
N LYS A 32 8.75 -3.02 -27.74
CA LYS A 32 7.92 -3.50 -28.87
C LYS A 32 6.43 -3.66 -28.53
N ARG A 33 5.95 -2.89 -27.57
CA ARG A 33 4.54 -2.88 -27.12
C ARG A 33 3.71 -1.82 -27.83
N LEU A 34 4.35 -0.85 -28.44
CA LEU A 34 3.75 0.16 -29.31
C LEU A 34 4.53 0.18 -30.63
N ALA A 35 3.83 -0.09 -31.73
CA ALA A 35 4.44 -0.04 -33.06
C ALA A 35 4.81 1.41 -33.40
N ALA A 36 6.05 1.63 -33.79
CA ALA A 36 6.55 2.94 -34.21
C ALA A 36 7.67 2.74 -35.21
N GLU A 37 7.80 3.69 -36.12
CA GLU A 37 8.88 3.74 -37.12
C GLU A 37 9.86 4.87 -36.79
N ARG A 38 11.09 4.74 -37.25
CA ARG A 38 12.11 5.74 -37.01
C ARG A 38 12.33 6.58 -38.26
N LEU A 39 11.97 7.84 -38.21
CA LEU A 39 12.27 8.83 -39.25
C LEU A 39 13.46 9.70 -38.80
N GLY A 40 14.65 9.36 -39.27
CA GLY A 40 15.89 10.02 -38.85
C GLY A 40 16.17 9.79 -37.35
N LYS A 41 16.14 10.87 -36.56
CA LYS A 41 16.35 10.81 -35.09
C LYS A 41 15.03 10.71 -34.29
N THR A 42 13.87 10.82 -34.94
CA THR A 42 12.55 10.92 -34.31
C THR A 42 11.75 9.64 -34.49
N TRP A 43 11.02 9.21 -33.45
CA TRP A 43 10.04 8.14 -33.54
C TRP A 43 8.71 8.71 -34.06
N VAL A 44 8.11 8.02 -35.01
CA VAL A 44 6.77 8.29 -35.55
C VAL A 44 5.87 7.11 -35.26
N ILE A 45 4.71 7.39 -34.70
CA ILE A 45 3.75 6.40 -34.22
C ILE A 45 2.50 6.51 -35.06
N PRO A 46 2.12 5.48 -35.86
CA PRO A 46 0.85 5.49 -36.58
C PRO A 46 -0.32 5.61 -35.60
N GLN A 47 -1.33 6.42 -35.93
CA GLN A 47 -2.56 6.55 -35.12
C GLN A 47 -3.21 5.19 -34.89
N SER A 48 -3.20 4.31 -35.89
CA SER A 48 -3.71 2.93 -35.78
C SER A 48 -2.96 2.08 -34.75
N ALA A 49 -1.68 2.38 -34.50
CA ALA A 49 -0.92 1.68 -33.43
C ALA A 49 -1.37 2.11 -32.04
N LEU A 50 -1.75 3.40 -31.87
CA LEU A 50 -2.37 3.86 -30.62
C LEU A 50 -3.73 3.20 -30.41
N GLU A 51 -4.57 3.20 -31.45
CA GLU A 51 -5.90 2.57 -31.41
C GLU A 51 -5.79 1.08 -31.10
N ALA A 52 -4.87 0.36 -31.73
CA ALA A 52 -4.61 -1.04 -31.45
C ALA A 52 -4.11 -1.27 -30.01
N LEU A 53 -3.31 -0.36 -29.46
CA LEU A 53 -2.87 -0.40 -28.07
C LEU A 53 -4.04 -0.16 -27.10
N GLU A 54 -4.91 0.80 -27.41
CA GLU A 54 -6.13 1.09 -26.63
C GLU A 54 -7.14 -0.04 -26.70
N ASP A 55 -7.40 -0.58 -27.88
CA ASP A 55 -8.29 -1.74 -28.07
C ASP A 55 -7.74 -3.00 -27.41
N GLY A 56 -6.44 -3.21 -27.47
CA GLY A 56 -5.76 -4.27 -26.72
C GLY A 56 -5.89 -4.10 -25.20
N LYS A 57 -5.93 -2.85 -24.71
CA LYS A 57 -6.22 -2.54 -23.30
C LYS A 57 -7.68 -2.81 -22.98
N LYS A 58 -8.63 -2.30 -23.78
CA LYS A 58 -10.08 -2.53 -23.58
C LYS A 58 -10.44 -4.02 -23.56
N LYS A 59 -9.88 -4.82 -24.49
CA LYS A 59 -10.07 -6.29 -24.53
C LYS A 59 -9.52 -7.02 -23.30
N LYS A 60 -8.57 -6.42 -22.55
CA LYS A 60 -8.00 -6.96 -21.31
C LYS A 60 -8.61 -6.35 -20.06
N GLU A 61 -9.53 -5.42 -20.19
CA GLU A 61 -10.19 -4.77 -19.09
C GLU A 61 -11.27 -5.69 -18.50
N VAL A 62 -11.23 -5.87 -17.19
CA VAL A 62 -12.27 -6.59 -16.47
C VAL A 62 -13.35 -5.59 -16.11
N ALA A 63 -14.55 -5.78 -16.64
CA ALA A 63 -15.70 -4.94 -16.31
C ALA A 63 -16.13 -5.11 -14.85
N ASP A 64 -16.80 -4.10 -14.32
CA ASP A 64 -17.48 -4.17 -13.05
C ASP A 64 -18.57 -5.23 -13.11
N ARG A 65 -18.76 -5.95 -11.99
CA ARG A 65 -19.70 -7.05 -11.95
C ARG A 65 -20.27 -7.25 -10.54
N PRO A 66 -21.55 -7.61 -10.42
CA PRO A 66 -22.11 -8.02 -9.16
C PRO A 66 -21.52 -9.36 -8.72
N ARG A 67 -21.58 -9.63 -7.44
CA ARG A 67 -21.26 -10.92 -6.86
C ARG A 67 -22.21 -12.00 -7.38
N SER A 68 -21.68 -13.18 -7.72
CA SER A 68 -22.47 -14.32 -8.23
C SER A 68 -22.49 -15.53 -7.29
N GLY A 69 -21.56 -15.62 -6.34
CA GLY A 69 -21.48 -16.74 -5.40
C GLY A 69 -22.58 -16.76 -4.34
N LYS A 70 -22.91 -17.94 -3.84
CA LYS A 70 -23.79 -18.08 -2.66
C LYS A 70 -23.09 -17.56 -1.42
N ARG A 71 -23.81 -16.81 -0.57
CA ARG A 71 -23.31 -16.30 0.71
C ARG A 71 -23.03 -17.48 1.66
N LYS A 72 -21.85 -17.48 2.27
CA LYS A 72 -21.49 -18.41 3.32
C LYS A 72 -22.10 -17.98 4.65
N LYS A 73 -22.17 -18.90 5.62
CA LYS A 73 -22.54 -18.55 6.99
C LYS A 73 -21.34 -17.87 7.67
N GLY A 74 -21.56 -16.76 8.30
CA GLY A 74 -20.53 -16.03 9.06
C GLY A 74 -20.50 -14.54 8.75
N PRO A 75 -19.56 -13.81 9.35
CA PRO A 75 -19.39 -12.39 9.12
C PRO A 75 -18.96 -12.10 7.67
N VAL A 76 -19.41 -10.96 7.17
CA VAL A 76 -19.14 -10.50 5.80
C VAL A 76 -18.34 -9.20 5.77
N ALA A 77 -17.50 -9.06 4.77
CA ALA A 77 -16.69 -7.88 4.56
C ALA A 77 -16.87 -7.29 3.15
N LEU A 78 -16.77 -5.97 3.05
CA LEU A 78 -16.56 -5.23 1.80
C LEU A 78 -15.14 -4.68 1.82
N SER A 79 -14.37 -4.94 0.77
CA SER A 79 -12.98 -4.56 0.65
C SER A 79 -12.80 -3.47 -0.40
N PHE A 80 -12.17 -2.35 0.00
CA PHE A 80 -11.88 -1.23 -0.86
C PHE A 80 -10.37 -1.05 -1.01
N PHE A 81 -9.94 -0.67 -2.22
CA PHE A 81 -8.52 -0.62 -2.57
C PHE A 81 -7.84 -1.97 -2.33
N SER A 82 -8.53 -3.03 -2.73
CA SER A 82 -8.22 -4.42 -2.35
C SER A 82 -6.84 -4.89 -2.81
N GLY A 83 -6.26 -4.23 -3.84
CA GLY A 83 -4.98 -4.62 -4.38
C GLY A 83 -4.95 -6.10 -4.76
N ALA A 84 -3.86 -6.80 -4.44
CA ALA A 84 -3.75 -8.23 -4.67
C ALA A 84 -4.50 -9.09 -3.62
N MET A 85 -5.34 -8.49 -2.78
CA MET A 85 -6.15 -9.14 -1.74
C MET A 85 -5.34 -9.74 -0.57
N GLY A 86 -4.19 -9.17 -0.21
CA GLY A 86 -3.39 -9.71 0.90
C GLY A 86 -4.11 -9.63 2.26
N MET A 87 -4.76 -8.51 2.58
CA MET A 87 -5.58 -8.37 3.78
C MET A 87 -6.79 -9.30 3.73
N ASP A 88 -7.46 -9.38 2.58
CA ASP A 88 -8.66 -10.18 2.35
C ASP A 88 -8.40 -11.68 2.53
N LEU A 89 -7.24 -12.17 2.06
CA LEU A 89 -6.79 -13.55 2.31
C LEU A 89 -6.69 -13.84 3.82
N GLY A 90 -6.21 -12.85 4.59
CA GLY A 90 -6.17 -12.96 6.05
C GLY A 90 -7.56 -12.99 6.67
N LEU A 91 -8.49 -12.17 6.20
CA LEU A 91 -9.89 -12.15 6.64
C LEU A 91 -10.56 -13.51 6.37
N GLU A 92 -10.44 -14.01 5.15
CA GLU A 92 -11.05 -15.28 4.73
C GLU A 92 -10.46 -16.49 5.46
N ALA A 93 -9.14 -16.47 5.73
CA ALA A 93 -8.49 -17.53 6.50
C ALA A 93 -9.02 -17.65 7.95
N GLU A 94 -9.62 -16.59 8.47
CA GLU A 94 -10.26 -16.55 9.78
C GLU A 94 -11.80 -16.65 9.68
N GLY A 95 -12.36 -16.91 8.49
CA GLY A 95 -13.77 -17.17 8.26
C GLY A 95 -14.66 -15.93 8.08
N ILE A 96 -14.09 -14.78 7.71
CA ILE A 96 -14.85 -13.60 7.27
C ILE A 96 -14.93 -13.66 5.74
N GLU A 97 -16.13 -13.69 5.19
CA GLU A 97 -16.34 -13.75 3.73
C GLU A 97 -16.23 -12.35 3.11
N VAL A 98 -15.34 -12.17 2.13
CA VAL A 98 -15.24 -10.93 1.36
C VAL A 98 -16.22 -10.98 0.18
N LEU A 99 -17.25 -10.14 0.20
CA LEU A 99 -18.32 -10.14 -0.81
C LEU A 99 -17.98 -9.26 -2.01
N LEU A 100 -17.25 -8.17 -1.78
CA LEU A 100 -16.94 -7.14 -2.78
C LEU A 100 -15.47 -6.74 -2.67
N ALA A 101 -14.85 -6.56 -3.81
CA ALA A 101 -13.57 -5.89 -3.97
C ALA A 101 -13.75 -4.61 -4.81
N SER A 102 -13.11 -3.50 -4.41
CA SER A 102 -13.00 -2.29 -5.20
C SER A 102 -11.52 -2.07 -5.58
N GLU A 103 -11.25 -2.01 -6.89
CA GLU A 103 -9.91 -1.86 -7.43
C GLU A 103 -9.94 -1.19 -8.82
N ILE A 104 -9.09 -0.20 -9.04
CA ILE A 104 -9.02 0.54 -10.31
C ILE A 104 -7.97 0.01 -11.29
N ASP A 105 -6.90 -0.63 -10.78
CA ASP A 105 -5.80 -1.09 -11.63
C ASP A 105 -6.21 -2.31 -12.46
N PRO A 106 -6.16 -2.25 -13.81
CA PRO A 106 -6.64 -3.32 -14.67
C PRO A 106 -5.91 -4.66 -14.49
N ALA A 107 -4.61 -4.64 -14.19
CA ALA A 107 -3.85 -5.87 -13.95
C ALA A 107 -4.26 -6.50 -12.62
N THR A 108 -4.45 -5.69 -11.59
CA THR A 108 -4.90 -6.13 -10.27
C THR A 108 -6.34 -6.66 -10.32
N ARG A 109 -7.22 -6.02 -11.09
CA ARG A 109 -8.61 -6.53 -11.32
C ARG A 109 -8.59 -7.92 -11.95
N ARG A 110 -7.71 -8.18 -12.95
CA ARG A 110 -7.53 -9.53 -13.51
C ARG A 110 -7.03 -10.52 -12.46
N THR A 111 -6.08 -10.12 -11.62
CA THR A 111 -5.61 -10.93 -10.49
C THR A 111 -6.75 -11.32 -9.57
N ILE A 112 -7.60 -10.36 -9.17
CA ILE A 112 -8.78 -10.63 -8.33
C ILE A 112 -9.69 -11.67 -8.99
N VAL A 113 -10.06 -11.44 -10.24
CA VAL A 113 -10.98 -12.35 -10.97
C VAL A 113 -10.39 -13.74 -11.17
N ALA A 114 -9.09 -13.84 -11.46
CA ALA A 114 -8.41 -15.13 -11.66
C ALA A 114 -8.38 -16.01 -10.40
N ASN A 115 -8.47 -15.39 -9.22
CA ASN A 115 -8.45 -16.10 -7.93
C ASN A 115 -9.82 -16.14 -7.23
N LYS A 116 -10.70 -15.19 -7.52
CA LYS A 116 -12.03 -15.01 -6.91
C LYS A 116 -13.09 -14.76 -7.99
N PRO A 117 -13.44 -15.79 -8.77
CA PRO A 117 -14.35 -15.62 -9.92
C PRO A 117 -15.75 -15.14 -9.51
N ASP A 118 -16.21 -15.40 -8.30
CA ASP A 118 -17.56 -15.09 -7.83
C ASP A 118 -17.70 -13.79 -7.03
N ILE A 119 -16.57 -13.10 -6.74
CA ILE A 119 -16.60 -11.86 -5.94
C ILE A 119 -17.25 -10.72 -6.72
N GLY A 120 -18.00 -9.85 -6.04
CA GLY A 120 -18.40 -8.56 -6.59
C GLY A 120 -17.16 -7.69 -6.85
N LEU A 121 -17.11 -7.03 -7.99
CA LEU A 121 -15.96 -6.20 -8.37
C LEU A 121 -16.42 -4.87 -8.92
N ILE A 122 -15.97 -3.77 -8.29
CA ILE A 122 -16.22 -2.41 -8.74
C ILE A 122 -14.89 -1.68 -8.98
N GLY A 123 -14.94 -0.63 -9.79
CA GLY A 123 -13.78 0.21 -10.09
C GLY A 123 -13.56 1.32 -9.06
N ASP A 124 -13.54 2.57 -9.55
CA ASP A 124 -13.32 3.75 -8.73
C ASP A 124 -14.51 3.97 -7.77
N ILE A 125 -14.23 3.95 -6.47
CA ILE A 125 -15.22 4.13 -5.40
C ILE A 125 -16.00 5.45 -5.52
N THR A 126 -15.43 6.47 -6.17
CA THR A 126 -16.08 7.77 -6.36
C THR A 126 -17.30 7.70 -7.27
N ASN A 127 -17.39 6.66 -8.09
CA ASN A 127 -18.49 6.44 -9.04
C ASN A 127 -19.66 5.62 -8.46
N TYR A 128 -19.61 5.25 -7.17
CA TYR A 128 -20.61 4.37 -6.56
C TYR A 128 -21.16 4.99 -5.28
N ASP A 129 -22.48 5.07 -5.18
CA ASP A 129 -23.18 5.34 -3.94
C ASP A 129 -23.32 4.06 -3.08
N ALA A 130 -23.83 4.22 -1.86
CA ALA A 130 -24.03 3.10 -0.94
C ALA A 130 -24.97 2.00 -1.50
N GLY A 131 -26.01 2.37 -2.24
CA GLY A 131 -26.96 1.44 -2.84
C GLY A 131 -26.31 0.60 -3.94
N ALA A 132 -25.53 1.24 -4.83
CA ALA A 132 -24.78 0.55 -5.89
C ALA A 132 -23.74 -0.42 -5.31
N ILE A 133 -23.04 -0.01 -4.23
CA ILE A 133 -22.07 -0.87 -3.52
C ILE A 133 -22.77 -2.10 -2.94
N ARG A 134 -23.91 -1.93 -2.23
CA ARG A 134 -24.69 -3.04 -1.70
C ARG A 134 -25.13 -4.00 -2.79
N LYS A 135 -25.68 -3.47 -3.88
CA LYS A 135 -26.10 -4.26 -5.05
C LYS A 135 -24.92 -5.05 -5.64
N ALA A 136 -23.78 -4.44 -5.82
CA ALA A 136 -22.58 -5.11 -6.33
C ALA A 136 -22.08 -6.22 -5.38
N ALA A 137 -22.22 -6.04 -4.08
CA ALA A 137 -21.92 -7.03 -3.04
C ALA A 137 -22.95 -8.16 -2.92
N GLY A 138 -24.11 -8.05 -3.61
CA GLY A 138 -25.22 -8.98 -3.47
C GLY A 138 -25.96 -8.85 -2.14
N LEU A 139 -25.98 -7.63 -1.57
CA LEU A 139 -26.67 -7.29 -0.32
C LEU A 139 -27.94 -6.50 -0.60
N GLY A 140 -28.98 -6.81 0.13
CA GLY A 140 -30.22 -6.00 0.19
C GLY A 140 -30.06 -4.83 1.19
N ASP A 141 -31.03 -3.92 1.18
CA ASP A 141 -31.01 -2.69 1.99
C ASP A 141 -30.95 -2.98 3.50
N LYS A 142 -31.52 -4.08 3.96
CA LYS A 142 -31.60 -4.49 5.37
C LYS A 142 -30.49 -5.44 5.80
N ASP A 143 -29.65 -5.90 4.88
CA ASP A 143 -28.55 -6.80 5.24
C ASP A 143 -27.50 -6.06 6.06
N GLU A 144 -27.08 -6.63 7.18
CA GLU A 144 -25.98 -6.08 7.96
C GLU A 144 -24.64 -6.25 7.22
N ILE A 145 -23.81 -5.22 7.31
CA ILE A 145 -22.40 -5.25 6.90
C ILE A 145 -21.58 -5.35 8.18
N ASP A 146 -20.93 -6.50 8.38
CA ASP A 146 -20.13 -6.70 9.59
C ASP A 146 -18.83 -5.92 9.56
N LEU A 147 -18.22 -5.81 8.35
CA LEU A 147 -16.92 -5.20 8.21
C LEU A 147 -16.77 -4.45 6.87
N ILE A 148 -16.20 -3.27 6.93
CA ILE A 148 -15.58 -2.60 5.78
C ILE A 148 -14.09 -2.51 6.04
N VAL A 149 -13.27 -2.92 5.06
CA VAL A 149 -11.82 -2.74 5.10
C VAL A 149 -11.33 -1.95 3.91
N GLY A 150 -10.24 -1.19 4.08
CA GLY A 150 -9.61 -0.52 2.96
C GLY A 150 -8.26 0.09 3.29
N GLY A 151 -7.39 0.11 2.26
CA GLY A 151 -6.11 0.80 2.27
C GLY A 151 -6.11 1.96 1.26
N PRO A 152 -6.77 3.09 1.55
CA PRO A 152 -6.85 4.20 0.60
C PRO A 152 -5.48 4.75 0.25
N PRO A 153 -5.28 5.32 -0.97
CA PRO A 153 -3.98 5.75 -1.45
C PRO A 153 -3.34 6.77 -0.52
N CYS A 154 -2.06 6.50 -0.16
CA CYS A 154 -1.28 7.30 0.78
C CYS A 154 -0.38 8.34 0.10
N GLN A 155 -0.38 8.44 -1.23
CA GLN A 155 0.59 9.25 -1.96
C GLN A 155 0.51 10.75 -1.62
N ALA A 156 -0.67 11.24 -1.27
CA ALA A 156 -0.86 12.59 -0.73
C ALA A 156 -0.13 12.82 0.61
N PHE A 157 0.15 11.74 1.36
CA PHE A 157 0.73 11.79 2.71
C PHE A 157 2.12 11.17 2.81
N SER A 158 2.66 10.58 1.73
CA SER A 158 3.94 9.87 1.80
C SER A 158 5.12 10.85 1.75
N THR A 159 6.23 10.46 2.40
CA THR A 159 7.50 11.22 2.35
C THR A 159 8.15 11.22 0.96
N ALA A 160 7.74 10.33 0.08
CA ALA A 160 8.22 10.23 -1.29
C ALA A 160 7.33 10.98 -2.31
N GLY A 161 6.13 11.43 -1.91
CA GLY A 161 5.21 12.23 -2.73
C GLY A 161 5.38 13.74 -2.49
N LYS A 162 4.68 14.56 -3.28
CA LYS A 162 4.70 16.03 -3.15
C LYS A 162 4.02 16.57 -1.90
N ARG A 163 3.38 15.71 -1.06
CA ARG A 163 2.67 16.03 0.18
C ARG A 163 1.61 17.14 0.01
N GLU A 164 0.86 17.09 -1.07
CA GLU A 164 -0.17 18.11 -1.39
C GLU A 164 -1.43 18.00 -0.50
N GLY A 165 -1.49 17.01 0.41
CA GLY A 165 -2.61 16.82 1.33
C GLY A 165 -3.90 16.40 0.60
N PHE A 166 -5.05 16.81 1.13
CA PHE A 166 -6.36 16.53 0.52
C PHE A 166 -6.69 17.44 -0.69
N GLY A 167 -5.83 18.39 -1.04
CA GLY A 167 -5.95 19.17 -2.28
C GLY A 167 -5.65 18.37 -3.55
N ASP A 168 -5.02 17.20 -3.42
CA ASP A 168 -4.81 16.23 -4.51
C ASP A 168 -6.07 15.36 -4.68
N SER A 169 -6.41 15.00 -5.93
CA SER A 169 -7.52 14.08 -6.27
C SER A 169 -7.50 12.78 -5.46
N ARG A 170 -6.32 12.31 -5.07
CA ARG A 170 -6.10 11.12 -4.23
C ARG A 170 -6.45 11.33 -2.76
N GLY A 171 -6.36 12.55 -2.24
CA GLY A 171 -6.86 12.92 -0.92
C GLY A 171 -8.38 12.89 -0.89
N ASN A 172 -9.04 13.35 -1.95
CA ASN A 172 -10.50 13.26 -2.10
C ASN A 172 -11.00 11.81 -2.09
N VAL A 173 -10.27 10.86 -2.70
CA VAL A 173 -10.63 9.43 -2.68
C VAL A 173 -10.58 8.86 -1.26
N PHE A 174 -9.64 9.30 -0.41
CA PHE A 174 -9.62 8.89 0.99
C PHE A 174 -10.87 9.40 1.74
N LEU A 175 -11.25 10.66 1.56
CA LEU A 175 -12.46 11.21 2.17
C LEU A 175 -13.72 10.52 1.65
N THR A 176 -13.80 10.23 0.35
CA THR A 176 -14.90 9.44 -0.22
C THR A 176 -15.00 8.06 0.45
N PHE A 177 -13.87 7.42 0.75
CA PHE A 177 -13.89 6.15 1.48
C PHE A 177 -14.49 6.29 2.89
N ILE A 178 -14.14 7.36 3.62
CA ILE A 178 -14.75 7.66 4.91
C ILE A 178 -16.26 7.89 4.76
N ASP A 179 -16.69 8.61 3.72
CA ASP A 179 -18.12 8.84 3.45
C ASP A 179 -18.85 7.53 3.19
N ARG A 180 -18.26 6.60 2.40
CA ARG A 180 -18.85 5.28 2.19
C ARG A 180 -18.95 4.46 3.48
N ILE A 181 -17.97 4.57 4.39
CA ILE A 181 -18.08 3.93 5.72
C ILE A 181 -19.28 4.52 6.49
N ILE A 182 -19.42 5.84 6.51
CA ILE A 182 -20.48 6.53 7.24
C ILE A 182 -21.87 6.21 6.64
N GLU A 183 -21.99 6.15 5.33
CA GLU A 183 -23.25 5.85 4.63
C GLU A 183 -23.67 4.36 4.73
N LEU A 184 -22.70 3.45 4.60
CA LEU A 184 -22.94 2.00 4.64
C LEU A 184 -23.12 1.47 6.06
N GLN A 185 -22.67 2.21 7.07
CA GLN A 185 -22.79 1.91 8.49
C GLN A 185 -22.40 0.47 8.88
N PRO A 186 -21.20 -0.02 8.54
CA PRO A 186 -20.75 -1.33 8.99
C PRO A 186 -20.67 -1.40 10.51
N GLN A 187 -20.79 -2.61 11.08
CA GLN A 187 -20.55 -2.79 12.53
C GLN A 187 -19.13 -2.40 12.91
N LEU A 188 -18.16 -2.76 12.05
CA LEU A 188 -16.75 -2.39 12.19
C LEU A 188 -16.19 -1.88 10.87
N ALA A 189 -15.29 -0.90 10.93
CA ALA A 189 -14.48 -0.50 9.79
C ALA A 189 -13.00 -0.56 10.14
N VAL A 190 -12.17 -0.97 9.18
CA VAL A 190 -10.70 -1.03 9.33
C VAL A 190 -10.06 -0.25 8.19
N ILE A 191 -9.24 0.72 8.55
CA ILE A 191 -8.52 1.58 7.63
C ILE A 191 -7.02 1.34 7.81
N GLU A 192 -6.38 0.82 6.78
CA GLU A 192 -4.93 0.61 6.77
C GLU A 192 -4.23 1.74 6.02
N ASN A 193 -3.05 2.14 6.52
CA ASN A 193 -2.23 3.10 5.80
C ASN A 193 -0.75 3.01 6.22
N VAL A 194 0.11 3.75 5.53
CA VAL A 194 1.52 3.86 5.87
C VAL A 194 1.73 4.76 7.09
N ARG A 195 2.86 4.62 7.78
CA ARG A 195 3.25 5.46 8.93
C ARG A 195 3.15 6.96 8.65
N GLY A 196 3.34 7.36 7.39
CA GLY A 196 3.25 8.78 6.99
C GLY A 196 1.96 9.46 7.41
N LEU A 197 0.84 8.74 7.49
CA LEU A 197 -0.46 9.27 7.94
C LEU A 197 -0.39 9.92 9.34
N LEU A 198 0.41 9.36 10.26
CA LEU A 198 0.55 9.90 11.63
C LEU A 198 1.14 11.32 11.67
N SER A 199 1.82 11.75 10.61
CA SER A 199 2.50 13.04 10.54
C SER A 199 2.11 13.89 9.33
N ALA A 200 1.16 13.43 8.52
CA ALA A 200 0.70 14.14 7.36
C ALA A 200 -0.11 15.37 7.75
N PRO A 201 0.16 16.56 7.20
CA PRO A 201 -0.73 17.70 7.32
C PRO A 201 -1.99 17.45 6.47
N LEU A 202 -3.09 18.07 6.82
CA LEU A 202 -4.30 18.13 6.00
C LEU A 202 -4.06 19.03 4.78
N GLU A 203 -3.48 20.20 5.03
CA GLU A 203 -3.08 21.16 4.02
C GLU A 203 -1.56 21.36 4.02
N HIS A 204 -0.97 21.47 2.84
CA HIS A 204 0.47 21.63 2.72
C HIS A 204 0.86 23.09 2.50
N ARG A 205 1.56 23.68 3.48
CA ARG A 205 2.26 24.95 3.27
C ARG A 205 3.71 24.68 2.85
N PRO A 206 4.21 25.22 1.72
CA PRO A 206 5.60 25.08 1.29
C PRO A 206 6.60 25.53 2.37
N HIS A 207 7.76 24.88 2.42
CA HIS A 207 8.77 25.17 3.46
C HIS A 207 9.25 26.63 3.43
N GLU A 208 9.32 27.23 2.23
CA GLU A 208 9.72 28.62 1.99
C GLU A 208 8.73 29.64 2.59
N ARG A 209 7.51 29.20 2.91
CA ARG A 209 6.45 30.01 3.52
C ARG A 209 6.21 29.66 4.99
N ARG A 210 7.25 29.18 5.69
CA ARG A 210 7.21 28.81 7.10
C ARG A 210 8.31 29.53 7.88
N GLY A 211 8.06 29.81 9.18
CA GLY A 211 9.03 30.42 10.06
C GLY A 211 8.91 31.93 10.13
N PHE A 212 10.03 32.61 10.43
CA PHE A 212 10.05 34.05 10.65
C PHE A 212 9.51 34.82 9.44
N GLY A 213 8.57 35.78 9.68
CA GLY A 213 7.92 36.56 8.63
C GLY A 213 6.66 35.92 8.03
N TYR A 214 6.28 34.73 8.44
CA TYR A 214 5.03 34.08 8.02
C TYR A 214 4.12 33.79 9.22
N PRO A 215 2.77 33.79 9.04
CA PRO A 215 1.86 33.43 10.11
C PRO A 215 2.13 31.99 10.57
N PRO A 216 1.87 31.66 11.86
CA PRO A 216 1.94 30.29 12.37
C PRO A 216 1.15 29.32 11.52
N LEU A 217 1.54 28.02 11.55
CA LEU A 217 0.78 26.98 10.86
C LEU A 217 -0.62 26.85 11.47
N THR A 218 -1.64 26.69 10.62
CA THR A 218 -2.98 26.33 11.09
C THR A 218 -3.00 24.86 11.57
N PRO A 219 -4.01 24.42 12.33
CA PRO A 219 -4.16 23.02 12.73
C PRO A 219 -4.14 22.05 11.54
N GLU A 220 -4.66 22.47 10.39
CA GLU A 220 -4.69 21.71 9.14
C GLU A 220 -3.30 21.58 8.50
N GLU A 221 -2.48 22.60 8.67
CA GLU A 221 -1.11 22.63 8.14
C GLU A 221 -0.08 21.98 9.08
N GLU A 222 -0.46 21.74 10.33
CA GLU A 222 0.39 21.08 11.31
C GLU A 222 0.55 19.57 11.03
N LYS A 223 1.61 19.00 11.60
CA LYS A 223 1.82 17.55 11.57
C LYS A 223 0.67 16.81 12.25
N GLY A 224 0.07 15.87 11.53
CA GLY A 224 -1.03 15.05 12.02
C GLY A 224 -2.42 15.65 11.72
N GLY A 225 -2.51 16.81 11.07
CA GLY A 225 -3.78 17.44 10.70
C GLY A 225 -4.69 16.52 9.88
N ALA A 226 -4.11 15.75 8.95
CA ALA A 226 -4.86 14.78 8.14
C ALA A 226 -5.53 13.68 8.99
N LEU A 227 -4.77 13.04 9.89
CA LEU A 227 -5.32 12.02 10.78
C LEU A 227 -6.34 12.62 11.76
N GLY A 228 -6.06 13.82 12.28
CA GLY A 228 -6.99 14.54 13.15
C GLY A 228 -8.35 14.76 12.50
N HIS A 229 -8.37 15.22 11.25
CA HIS A 229 -9.59 15.42 10.47
C HIS A 229 -10.36 14.11 10.23
N ILE A 230 -9.66 13.02 9.88
CA ILE A 230 -10.26 11.70 9.69
C ILE A 230 -10.91 11.21 11.00
N LEU A 231 -10.20 11.34 12.13
CA LEU A 231 -10.71 10.90 13.45
C LEU A 231 -11.94 11.71 13.86
N GLU A 232 -11.93 13.02 13.66
CA GLU A 232 -13.06 13.89 13.94
C GLU A 232 -14.29 13.47 13.12
N ARG A 233 -14.14 13.25 11.81
CA ARG A 233 -15.24 12.88 10.93
C ARG A 233 -15.87 11.53 11.30
N ILE A 234 -15.05 10.51 11.58
CA ILE A 234 -15.52 9.18 11.97
C ILE A 234 -16.21 9.22 13.34
N ARG A 235 -15.63 9.95 14.32
CA ARG A 235 -16.21 10.10 15.65
C ARG A 235 -17.52 10.89 15.65
N SER A 236 -17.62 11.94 14.84
CA SER A 236 -18.86 12.70 14.65
C SER A 236 -19.99 11.86 14.06
N ALA A 237 -19.66 10.79 13.35
CA ALA A 237 -20.62 9.78 12.88
C ALA A 237 -20.95 8.70 13.94
N GLY A 238 -20.47 8.85 15.18
CA GLY A 238 -20.78 7.98 16.32
C GLY A 238 -19.85 6.77 16.51
N TYR A 239 -18.81 6.61 15.68
CA TYR A 239 -17.88 5.49 15.81
C TYR A 239 -16.87 5.69 16.94
N GLY A 240 -16.69 4.67 17.77
CA GLY A 240 -15.51 4.55 18.64
C GLY A 240 -14.29 4.15 17.81
N VAL A 241 -13.12 4.75 18.07
CA VAL A 241 -11.92 4.54 17.25
C VAL A 241 -10.71 4.22 18.11
N SER A 242 -9.96 3.21 17.71
CA SER A 242 -8.58 2.99 18.16
C SER A 242 -7.65 2.87 16.95
N PHE A 243 -6.40 3.26 17.12
CA PHE A 243 -5.36 2.99 16.11
C PHE A 243 -4.00 2.76 16.76
N ASN A 244 -3.13 2.10 16.01
CA ASN A 244 -1.72 1.98 16.35
C ASN A 244 -0.89 1.75 15.09
N LEU A 245 0.41 1.96 15.20
CA LEU A 245 1.39 1.55 14.20
C LEU A 245 1.85 0.13 14.51
N TYR A 246 1.57 -0.80 13.61
CA TYR A 246 1.85 -2.22 13.79
C TYR A 246 2.97 -2.67 12.86
N ASN A 247 3.99 -3.34 13.41
CA ASN A 247 4.96 -4.08 12.62
C ASN A 247 4.41 -5.47 12.30
N ALA A 248 4.24 -5.81 11.02
CA ALA A 248 3.69 -7.09 10.59
C ALA A 248 4.46 -8.31 11.12
N ALA A 249 5.76 -8.16 11.42
CA ALA A 249 6.56 -9.22 12.02
C ALA A 249 6.00 -9.69 13.38
N ASN A 250 5.39 -8.79 14.15
CA ASN A 250 4.73 -9.11 15.42
C ASN A 250 3.48 -10.02 15.27
N PHE A 251 3.01 -10.21 14.03
CA PHE A 251 1.86 -11.03 13.71
C PHE A 251 2.24 -12.28 12.90
N GLY A 252 3.55 -12.52 12.72
CA GLY A 252 4.09 -13.70 12.07
C GLY A 252 4.44 -13.52 10.60
N SER A 253 4.42 -12.29 10.08
CA SER A 253 4.99 -12.01 8.76
C SER A 253 6.52 -12.11 8.81
N PRO A 254 7.17 -12.78 7.85
CA PRO A 254 8.64 -12.77 7.74
C PRO A 254 9.16 -11.46 7.13
N GLN A 255 8.55 -10.32 7.52
CA GLN A 255 8.85 -8.99 6.99
C GLN A 255 8.66 -7.90 8.03
N LYS A 256 9.65 -7.02 8.19
CA LYS A 256 9.57 -5.78 8.98
C LYS A 256 8.78 -4.74 8.15
N ARG A 257 7.45 -4.72 8.29
CA ARG A 257 6.56 -3.81 7.57
C ARG A 257 5.62 -3.11 8.54
N GLU A 258 5.79 -1.81 8.70
CA GLU A 258 4.98 -1.01 9.62
C GLU A 258 3.79 -0.37 8.92
N ARG A 259 2.61 -0.55 9.51
CA ARG A 259 1.34 -0.02 9.03
C ARG A 259 0.52 0.56 10.16
N VAL A 260 -0.05 1.71 9.92
CA VAL A 260 -1.10 2.28 10.76
C VAL A 260 -2.37 1.51 10.46
N VAL A 261 -3.02 0.98 11.48
CA VAL A 261 -4.34 0.37 11.36
C VAL A 261 -5.27 1.07 12.33
N LEU A 262 -6.31 1.70 11.78
CA LEU A 262 -7.43 2.24 12.53
C LEU A 262 -8.54 1.19 12.55
N VAL A 263 -9.12 0.98 13.72
CA VAL A 263 -10.32 0.14 13.89
C VAL A 263 -11.43 1.00 14.46
N CYS A 264 -12.55 1.04 13.75
CA CYS A 264 -13.71 1.86 14.08
C CYS A 264 -14.88 0.94 14.41
N SER A 265 -15.58 1.19 15.52
CA SER A 265 -16.75 0.41 15.96
C SER A 265 -17.97 1.29 16.02
N ARG A 266 -19.07 0.87 15.38
CA ARG A 266 -20.34 1.60 15.29
C ARG A 266 -21.04 1.74 16.65
N ASP A 267 -20.73 0.86 17.60
CA ASP A 267 -21.29 0.93 18.96
C ASP A 267 -20.75 2.09 19.82
N GLY A 268 -19.83 2.89 19.28
CA GLY A 268 -19.20 4.02 19.96
C GLY A 268 -18.07 3.61 20.93
N HIS A 269 -17.89 2.33 21.22
CA HIS A 269 -16.83 1.87 22.11
C HIS A 269 -15.48 1.83 21.38
N ARG A 270 -14.43 2.22 22.08
CA ARG A 270 -13.07 2.13 21.55
C ARG A 270 -12.64 0.67 21.42
N PRO A 271 -12.35 0.14 20.20
CA PRO A 271 -11.86 -1.22 20.04
C PRO A 271 -10.50 -1.45 20.72
N PRO A 272 -10.20 -2.68 21.17
CA PRO A 272 -8.87 -3.02 21.67
C PRO A 272 -7.82 -3.02 20.55
N PHE A 273 -6.54 -3.06 20.90
CA PHE A 273 -5.46 -3.24 19.94
C PHE A 273 -5.39 -4.67 19.40
N LEU A 274 -4.75 -4.85 18.24
CA LEU A 274 -4.48 -6.17 17.69
C LEU A 274 -3.63 -6.99 18.66
N THR A 275 -3.96 -8.27 18.84
CA THR A 275 -3.17 -9.18 19.67
C THR A 275 -1.96 -9.69 18.89
N PRO A 276 -0.73 -9.44 19.35
CA PRO A 276 0.47 -9.97 18.70
C PRO A 276 0.54 -11.49 18.85
N THR A 277 1.16 -12.15 17.89
CA THR A 277 1.38 -13.60 17.86
C THR A 277 2.86 -13.97 17.90
N HIS A 278 3.74 -13.01 17.69
CA HIS A 278 5.18 -13.14 17.70
C HIS A 278 5.81 -11.92 18.37
N SER A 279 7.03 -12.05 18.87
CA SER A 279 7.85 -10.94 19.35
C SER A 279 9.26 -11.05 18.78
N GLU A 280 10.02 -9.95 18.80
CA GLU A 280 11.36 -9.92 18.21
C GLU A 280 12.33 -10.90 18.93
N ASP A 281 12.27 -10.91 20.24
CA ASP A 281 13.18 -11.65 21.13
C ASP A 281 12.59 -12.92 21.76
N GLY A 282 11.31 -13.20 21.55
CA GLY A 282 10.58 -14.29 22.18
C GLY A 282 9.96 -13.92 23.53
N SER A 283 9.93 -12.61 23.88
CA SER A 283 9.25 -12.10 25.07
C SER A 283 7.73 -12.37 25.07
N TYR A 284 7.08 -12.17 26.22
CA TYR A 284 5.63 -12.39 26.41
C TYR A 284 5.17 -13.82 26.14
N GLU A 285 6.05 -14.82 26.21
CA GLU A 285 5.77 -16.22 25.83
C GLU A 285 5.33 -16.38 24.37
N LEU A 286 5.71 -15.43 23.51
CA LEU A 286 5.42 -15.46 22.09
C LEU A 286 6.61 -16.05 21.31
N PRO A 287 6.35 -16.78 20.21
CA PRO A 287 7.41 -17.18 19.27
C PRO A 287 8.20 -15.98 18.77
N LYS A 288 9.49 -16.18 18.48
CA LYS A 288 10.31 -15.17 17.79
C LYS A 288 9.77 -14.90 16.37
N TRP A 289 10.10 -13.71 15.86
CA TRP A 289 9.77 -13.34 14.47
C TRP A 289 10.22 -14.40 13.47
N LYS A 290 9.40 -14.61 12.45
CA LYS A 290 9.75 -15.50 11.33
C LYS A 290 10.84 -14.86 10.46
N THR A 291 11.71 -15.71 9.93
CA THR A 291 12.85 -15.30 9.12
C THR A 291 12.59 -15.52 7.62
N VAL A 292 13.38 -14.86 6.77
CA VAL A 292 13.36 -15.10 5.32
C VAL A 292 13.65 -16.58 5.03
N ARG A 293 14.59 -17.20 5.74
CA ARG A 293 14.90 -18.62 5.60
C ARG A 293 13.67 -19.49 5.82
N SER A 294 12.89 -19.19 6.85
CA SER A 294 11.66 -19.96 7.12
C SER A 294 10.60 -19.76 6.05
N ALA A 295 10.48 -18.56 5.49
CA ALA A 295 9.51 -18.25 4.43
C ALA A 295 9.85 -18.93 3.11
N LEU A 296 11.13 -18.99 2.75
CA LEU A 296 11.59 -19.53 1.46
C LEU A 296 11.86 -21.04 1.51
N LYS A 297 11.66 -21.69 2.66
CA LYS A 297 11.84 -23.14 2.80
C LYS A 297 10.87 -23.88 1.87
N GLY A 298 11.42 -24.78 1.04
CA GLY A 298 10.64 -25.63 0.11
C GLY A 298 10.07 -24.88 -1.10
N LEU A 299 10.50 -23.64 -1.36
CA LEU A 299 10.12 -22.93 -2.58
C LEU A 299 10.73 -23.64 -3.80
N LYS A 300 9.92 -23.79 -4.86
CA LYS A 300 10.37 -24.39 -6.13
C LYS A 300 11.41 -23.50 -6.81
N LYS A 301 12.25 -24.08 -7.68
CA LYS A 301 13.37 -23.38 -8.34
C LYS A 301 12.97 -22.49 -9.53
N ASP A 302 11.73 -22.51 -9.94
CA ASP A 302 11.25 -21.69 -11.06
C ASP A 302 10.93 -20.28 -10.57
N HIS A 303 11.81 -19.32 -10.92
CA HIS A 303 11.79 -17.97 -10.38
C HIS A 303 11.66 -16.92 -11.48
N HIS A 304 10.70 -16.02 -11.33
CA HIS A 304 10.49 -14.88 -12.22
C HIS A 304 10.95 -13.58 -11.53
N PHE A 305 11.96 -12.93 -12.10
CA PHE A 305 12.52 -11.71 -11.52
C PHE A 305 13.04 -10.73 -12.58
N VAL A 306 13.09 -9.44 -12.23
CA VAL A 306 13.76 -8.41 -13.01
C VAL A 306 15.28 -8.50 -12.79
N LYS A 307 16.05 -7.97 -13.73
CA LYS A 307 17.54 -8.01 -13.64
C LYS A 307 18.07 -6.71 -13.04
N PHE A 308 19.12 -6.82 -12.23
CA PHE A 308 19.95 -5.67 -11.89
C PHE A 308 20.82 -5.25 -13.09
N PRO A 309 21.08 -3.94 -13.29
CA PRO A 309 22.14 -3.49 -14.18
C PRO A 309 23.51 -4.01 -13.72
N GLU A 310 24.40 -4.37 -14.65
CA GLU A 310 25.73 -4.95 -14.32
C GLU A 310 26.56 -4.04 -13.38
N LYS A 311 26.49 -2.72 -13.59
CA LYS A 311 27.15 -1.75 -12.70
C LYS A 311 26.66 -1.82 -11.24
N ARG A 312 25.44 -2.34 -10.97
CA ARG A 312 24.92 -2.58 -9.62
C ARG A 312 25.36 -3.93 -9.08
N LEU A 313 25.39 -4.96 -9.94
CA LEU A 313 25.77 -6.33 -9.57
C LEU A 313 27.19 -6.39 -8.99
N ARG A 314 28.13 -5.61 -9.51
CA ARG A 314 29.49 -5.58 -8.99
C ARG A 314 29.56 -5.22 -7.50
N PHE A 315 28.67 -4.33 -7.00
CA PHE A 315 28.59 -3.99 -5.58
C PHE A 315 27.88 -5.07 -4.78
N PHE A 316 26.83 -5.68 -5.32
CA PHE A 316 26.15 -6.77 -4.64
C PHE A 316 27.06 -7.99 -4.43
N ARG A 317 27.98 -8.27 -5.35
CA ARG A 317 28.97 -9.36 -5.20
C ARG A 317 29.90 -9.19 -4.00
N MET A 318 30.02 -7.97 -3.47
CA MET A 318 30.84 -7.64 -2.29
C MET A 318 30.04 -7.67 -0.98
N LEU A 319 28.71 -7.82 -1.05
CA LEU A 319 27.83 -7.75 0.11
C LEU A 319 27.34 -9.14 0.50
N GLY A 320 27.49 -9.48 1.77
CA GLY A 320 26.88 -10.69 2.35
C GLY A 320 25.43 -10.48 2.77
N PRO A 321 24.72 -11.56 3.17
CA PRO A 321 23.36 -11.49 3.69
C PRO A 321 23.22 -10.49 4.84
N GLY A 322 22.16 -9.64 4.80
CA GLY A 322 21.91 -8.60 5.80
C GLY A 322 22.75 -7.33 5.62
N GLN A 323 23.70 -7.32 4.70
CA GLN A 323 24.54 -6.15 4.44
C GLN A 323 23.90 -5.20 3.42
N TYR A 324 24.39 -3.95 3.39
CA TYR A 324 23.94 -2.88 2.52
C TYR A 324 25.10 -1.93 2.18
N TRP A 325 24.87 -0.87 1.44
CA TRP A 325 25.90 0.02 0.91
C TRP A 325 26.99 0.48 1.91
N LYS A 326 26.66 0.65 3.22
CA LYS A 326 27.64 1.03 4.25
C LYS A 326 28.66 -0.07 4.57
N ASN A 327 28.38 -1.30 4.19
CA ASN A 327 29.30 -2.43 4.37
C ASN A 327 30.29 -2.58 3.20
N LEU A 328 30.12 -1.78 2.14
CA LEU A 328 31.12 -1.71 1.08
C LEU A 328 32.41 -1.05 1.58
N PRO A 329 33.57 -1.34 0.96
CA PRO A 329 34.80 -0.57 1.18
C PRO A 329 34.54 0.93 1.02
N GLU A 330 35.14 1.75 1.91
CA GLU A 330 34.81 3.18 2.02
C GLU A 330 35.05 3.94 0.71
N ASN A 331 36.09 3.60 -0.02
CA ASN A 331 36.41 4.18 -1.34
C ASN A 331 35.36 3.89 -2.41
N LEU A 332 34.54 2.83 -2.25
CA LEU A 332 33.49 2.45 -3.20
C LEU A 332 32.10 2.97 -2.82
N GLN A 333 31.91 3.39 -1.56
CA GLN A 333 30.58 3.83 -1.09
C GLN A 333 30.04 5.03 -1.88
N LYS A 334 30.90 6.01 -2.17
CA LYS A 334 30.52 7.19 -2.98
C LYS A 334 30.12 6.81 -4.41
N GLU A 335 30.89 5.93 -5.03
CA GLU A 335 30.60 5.44 -6.37
C GLU A 335 29.30 4.66 -6.41
N ALA A 336 29.09 3.76 -5.45
CA ALA A 336 27.90 2.92 -5.35
C ALA A 336 26.60 3.73 -5.16
N MET A 337 26.69 4.84 -4.42
CA MET A 337 25.57 5.70 -4.09
C MET A 337 25.35 6.85 -5.07
N GLY A 338 26.39 7.27 -5.81
CA GLY A 338 26.34 8.45 -6.67
C GLY A 338 25.88 9.71 -5.93
N ALA A 339 25.02 10.52 -6.54
CA ALA A 339 24.50 11.76 -5.93
C ALA A 339 23.75 11.51 -4.60
N SER A 340 23.15 10.33 -4.43
CA SER A 340 22.45 9.95 -3.19
C SER A 340 23.36 9.83 -1.97
N TYR A 341 24.68 9.77 -2.17
CA TYR A 341 25.63 9.74 -1.06
C TYR A 341 25.58 11.02 -0.21
N TYR A 342 25.29 12.14 -0.84
CA TYR A 342 25.21 13.46 -0.19
C TYR A 342 23.80 13.85 0.21
N ALA A 343 22.78 13.05 -0.16
CA ALA A 343 21.39 13.33 0.18
C ALA A 343 21.16 13.19 1.70
N GLY A 344 20.29 14.03 2.24
CA GLY A 344 19.83 13.92 3.63
C GLY A 344 19.04 12.63 3.86
N GLY A 345 18.92 12.23 5.12
CA GLY A 345 18.15 11.05 5.55
C GLY A 345 18.97 9.78 5.73
N GLY A 346 18.32 8.70 6.17
CA GLY A 346 18.99 7.47 6.59
C GLY A 346 19.60 6.62 5.47
N ARG A 347 19.20 6.82 4.22
CA ARG A 347 19.72 6.11 3.02
C ARG A 347 19.81 4.58 3.16
N THR A 348 19.02 3.98 4.05
CA THR A 348 19.09 2.55 4.40
C THR A 348 18.48 1.64 3.33
N GLY A 349 17.85 2.21 2.30
CA GLY A 349 17.20 1.48 1.22
C GLY A 349 18.14 1.01 0.10
N PHE A 350 19.39 1.49 0.05
CA PHE A 350 20.28 1.25 -1.07
C PHE A 350 21.12 -0.02 -0.90
N LEU A 351 21.28 -0.80 -1.98
CA LEU A 351 22.13 -1.98 -2.07
C LEU A 351 21.91 -2.97 -0.91
N ARG A 352 20.67 -3.25 -0.58
CA ARG A 352 20.35 -4.19 0.50
C ARG A 352 20.35 -5.63 -0.01
N ARG A 353 21.24 -6.45 0.54
CA ARG A 353 21.13 -7.90 0.44
C ARG A 353 20.31 -8.40 1.64
N VAL A 354 19.20 -9.07 1.34
CA VAL A 354 18.25 -9.53 2.37
C VAL A 354 18.92 -10.53 3.32
N PRO A 355 18.67 -10.48 4.64
CA PRO A 355 19.21 -11.46 5.59
C PRO A 355 18.49 -12.80 5.47
N TRP A 356 19.18 -13.91 5.85
CA TRP A 356 18.54 -15.22 5.98
C TRP A 356 17.77 -15.39 7.30
N ASP A 357 18.38 -14.97 8.40
CA ASP A 357 17.97 -15.36 9.75
C ASP A 357 17.26 -14.24 10.50
N GLU A 358 16.77 -13.25 9.73
CA GLU A 358 15.88 -12.18 10.18
C GLU A 358 14.67 -12.05 9.23
N PRO A 359 13.62 -11.31 9.63
CA PRO A 359 12.58 -10.89 8.69
C PRO A 359 13.14 -10.01 7.58
N SER A 360 12.58 -10.12 6.39
CA SER A 360 12.91 -9.23 5.26
C SER A 360 12.67 -7.77 5.63
N PRO A 361 13.46 -6.83 5.11
CA PRO A 361 13.02 -5.43 5.03
C PRO A 361 11.67 -5.33 4.29
N THR A 362 10.98 -4.20 4.46
CA THR A 362 9.72 -3.95 3.74
C THR A 362 9.89 -4.20 2.24
N LEU A 363 9.08 -5.11 1.68
CA LEU A 363 9.01 -5.33 0.25
C LEU A 363 8.47 -4.08 -0.46
N VAL A 364 9.04 -3.78 -1.59
CA VAL A 364 8.78 -2.59 -2.40
C VAL A 364 8.12 -2.96 -3.73
N THR A 365 7.60 -1.98 -4.43
CA THR A 365 6.92 -2.17 -5.72
C THR A 365 7.86 -2.47 -6.90
N HIS A 366 9.16 -2.28 -6.72
CA HIS A 366 10.18 -2.59 -7.71
C HIS A 366 11.53 -2.88 -7.04
N PRO A 367 11.96 -4.17 -6.96
CA PRO A 367 13.12 -4.58 -6.16
C PRO A 367 14.48 -4.19 -6.75
N ALA A 368 14.53 -3.63 -7.95
CA ALA A 368 15.76 -3.23 -8.64
C ALA A 368 15.91 -1.70 -8.77
N MET A 369 15.10 -0.91 -8.06
CA MET A 369 15.29 0.55 -8.01
C MET A 369 16.37 0.91 -7.00
N PRO A 370 17.31 1.83 -7.33
CA PRO A 370 18.47 2.15 -6.51
C PRO A 370 18.17 2.48 -5.04
N ALA A 371 17.12 3.23 -4.77
CA ALA A 371 16.74 3.64 -3.42
C ALA A 371 16.02 2.55 -2.60
N THR A 372 15.65 1.43 -3.23
CA THR A 372 14.80 0.39 -2.63
C THR A 372 15.20 -1.03 -3.04
N ASP A 373 16.40 -1.21 -3.58
CA ASP A 373 16.83 -2.53 -4.07
C ASP A 373 16.86 -3.58 -2.95
N LEU A 374 16.40 -4.79 -3.34
CA LEU A 374 16.35 -5.98 -2.50
C LEU A 374 16.99 -7.14 -3.26
N CYS A 375 18.26 -7.41 -2.94
CA CYS A 375 19.00 -8.55 -3.50
C CYS A 375 18.72 -9.81 -2.71
N HIS A 376 18.59 -10.96 -3.42
CA HIS A 376 18.46 -12.26 -2.79
C HIS A 376 19.63 -12.54 -1.84
N PRO A 377 19.43 -13.23 -0.70
CA PRO A 377 20.47 -13.45 0.30
C PRO A 377 21.75 -14.10 -0.23
N LYS A 378 21.64 -15.02 -1.20
CA LYS A 378 22.76 -15.80 -1.73
C LYS A 378 23.07 -15.45 -3.20
N GLU A 379 22.06 -15.24 -4.01
CA GLU A 379 22.20 -15.06 -5.46
C GLU A 379 22.29 -13.57 -5.81
N ASP A 380 23.05 -13.24 -6.87
CA ASP A 380 23.26 -11.86 -7.32
C ASP A 380 22.09 -11.40 -8.25
N ARG A 381 20.89 -11.44 -7.70
CA ARG A 381 19.64 -11.04 -8.37
C ARG A 381 18.67 -10.38 -7.38
N PRO A 382 17.68 -9.63 -7.85
CA PRO A 382 16.55 -9.25 -7.00
C PRO A 382 15.79 -10.47 -6.47
N LEU A 383 15.04 -10.28 -5.40
CA LEU A 383 14.04 -11.28 -4.98
C LEU A 383 13.04 -11.50 -6.11
N SER A 384 12.62 -12.75 -6.33
CA SER A 384 11.64 -13.15 -7.35
C SER A 384 10.20 -12.85 -6.89
N ILE A 385 9.25 -12.97 -7.81
CA ILE A 385 7.81 -12.89 -7.50
C ILE A 385 7.40 -14.00 -6.52
N GLU A 386 7.91 -15.21 -6.69
CA GLU A 386 7.62 -16.34 -5.84
C GLU A 386 8.14 -16.10 -4.42
N GLU A 387 9.32 -15.51 -4.27
CA GLU A 387 9.89 -15.11 -2.99
C GLU A 387 9.09 -13.95 -2.35
N TYR A 388 8.66 -12.98 -3.17
CA TYR A 388 7.76 -11.91 -2.71
C TYR A 388 6.43 -12.47 -2.18
N LYS A 389 5.81 -13.42 -2.91
CA LYS A 389 4.58 -14.09 -2.47
C LYS A 389 4.77 -14.76 -1.11
N ARG A 390 5.82 -15.55 -0.94
CA ARG A 390 6.13 -16.25 0.33
C ARG A 390 6.39 -15.28 1.49
N ILE A 391 7.12 -14.19 1.25
CA ILE A 391 7.41 -13.17 2.27
C ILE A 391 6.15 -12.39 2.66
N GLN A 392 5.21 -12.17 1.72
CA GLN A 392 3.91 -11.56 1.98
C GLN A 392 2.84 -12.59 2.40
N GLU A 393 3.22 -13.87 2.48
CA GLU A 393 2.38 -14.99 2.91
C GLU A 393 1.21 -15.32 1.95
N PHE A 394 1.32 -14.95 0.68
CA PHE A 394 0.38 -15.39 -0.36
C PHE A 394 0.56 -16.89 -0.64
N PRO A 395 -0.53 -17.62 -0.95
CA PRO A 395 -0.44 -19.00 -1.43
C PRO A 395 0.41 -19.10 -2.69
N ASP A 396 1.14 -20.21 -2.85
CA ASP A 396 1.98 -20.43 -4.03
C ASP A 396 1.16 -20.48 -5.33
N GLU A 397 -0.06 -21.01 -5.26
CA GLU A 397 -1.01 -21.08 -6.36
C GLU A 397 -1.70 -19.75 -6.69
N TRP A 398 -1.52 -18.71 -5.86
CA TRP A 398 -2.13 -17.41 -6.11
C TRP A 398 -1.64 -16.80 -7.42
N LYS A 399 -2.53 -16.66 -8.38
CA LYS A 399 -2.22 -16.12 -9.70
C LYS A 399 -2.05 -14.61 -9.64
N LEU A 400 -1.02 -14.11 -10.29
CA LEU A 400 -0.79 -12.68 -10.49
C LEU A 400 -0.84 -12.38 -11.98
N GLU A 401 -1.67 -11.44 -12.36
CA GLU A 401 -1.85 -11.00 -13.74
C GLU A 401 -1.08 -9.70 -14.03
N GLY A 402 -0.82 -9.47 -15.30
CA GLY A 402 -0.08 -8.30 -15.76
C GLY A 402 1.40 -8.61 -16.04
N THR A 403 2.16 -7.54 -16.31
CA THR A 403 3.61 -7.63 -16.51
C THR A 403 4.32 -8.00 -15.21
N LEU A 404 5.57 -8.44 -15.32
CA LEU A 404 6.39 -8.73 -14.13
C LEU A 404 6.47 -7.54 -13.15
N ILE A 405 6.51 -6.31 -13.66
CA ILE A 405 6.48 -5.09 -12.85
C ILE A 405 5.12 -4.88 -12.18
N ASP A 406 4.02 -5.19 -12.88
CA ASP A 406 2.69 -5.14 -12.27
C ASP A 406 2.56 -6.14 -11.12
N GLN A 407 3.12 -7.33 -11.26
CA GLN A 407 3.13 -8.36 -10.23
C GLN A 407 3.92 -7.91 -8.99
N TYR A 408 5.13 -7.33 -9.16
CA TYR A 408 5.88 -6.73 -8.05
C TYR A 408 5.11 -5.61 -7.36
N ARG A 409 4.45 -4.74 -8.13
CA ARG A 409 3.64 -3.64 -7.60
C ARG A 409 2.48 -4.16 -6.77
N GLN A 410 1.77 -5.17 -7.24
CA GLN A 410 0.65 -5.80 -6.55
C GLN A 410 1.07 -6.39 -5.20
N ILE A 411 2.11 -7.23 -5.19
CA ILE A 411 2.58 -7.86 -3.94
C ILE A 411 3.27 -6.83 -3.03
N GLY A 412 4.07 -5.92 -3.58
CA GLY A 412 4.77 -4.88 -2.81
C GLY A 412 3.82 -3.90 -2.09
N ASN A 413 2.66 -3.61 -2.67
CA ASN A 413 1.63 -2.80 -2.03
C ASN A 413 0.79 -3.58 -1.02
N ALA A 414 0.67 -4.88 -1.14
CA ALA A 414 -0.22 -5.68 -0.33
C ALA A 414 0.06 -5.57 1.18
N VAL A 415 -0.99 -5.70 1.96
CA VAL A 415 -0.91 -5.96 3.41
C VAL A 415 -0.55 -7.43 3.60
N PRO A 416 0.43 -7.78 4.46
CA PRO A 416 0.76 -9.18 4.76
C PRO A 416 -0.46 -9.96 5.27
N VAL A 417 -0.60 -11.20 4.82
CA VAL A 417 -1.76 -12.03 5.16
C VAL A 417 -1.90 -12.24 6.67
N SER A 418 -0.80 -12.38 7.40
CA SER A 418 -0.81 -12.52 8.87
C SER A 418 -1.36 -11.28 9.60
N LEU A 419 -1.12 -10.08 9.08
CA LEU A 419 -1.71 -8.85 9.63
C LEU A 419 -3.22 -8.82 9.36
N GLY A 420 -3.67 -9.25 8.16
CA GLY A 420 -5.08 -9.45 7.85
C GLY A 420 -5.75 -10.46 8.78
N ARG A 421 -5.08 -11.57 9.12
CA ARG A 421 -5.55 -12.54 10.13
C ARG A 421 -5.71 -11.92 11.52
N ALA A 422 -4.75 -11.10 11.94
CA ALA A 422 -4.82 -10.43 13.24
C ALA A 422 -6.01 -9.45 13.30
N ILE A 423 -6.25 -8.71 12.21
CA ILE A 423 -7.44 -7.85 12.04
C ILE A 423 -8.72 -8.70 12.15
N ALA A 424 -8.80 -9.79 11.41
CA ALA A 424 -9.98 -10.66 11.42
C ALA A 424 -10.30 -11.24 12.81
N ARG A 425 -9.27 -11.65 13.56
CA ARG A 425 -9.45 -12.15 14.94
C ARG A 425 -10.01 -11.07 15.86
N LEU A 426 -9.50 -9.85 15.76
CA LEU A 426 -10.02 -8.71 16.51
C LEU A 426 -11.48 -8.44 16.13
N VAL A 427 -11.79 -8.35 14.83
CA VAL A 427 -13.15 -8.12 14.32
C VAL A 427 -14.12 -9.16 14.85
N LYS A 428 -13.80 -10.45 14.74
CA LYS A 428 -14.65 -11.54 15.24
C LYS A 428 -14.84 -11.48 16.76
N ALA A 429 -13.83 -11.08 17.51
CA ALA A 429 -13.95 -10.90 18.95
C ALA A 429 -14.90 -9.74 19.29
N CYS A 430 -14.77 -8.60 18.61
CA CYS A 430 -15.68 -7.46 18.79
C CYS A 430 -17.12 -7.84 18.44
N LEU A 431 -17.37 -8.46 17.28
CA LEU A 431 -18.71 -8.90 16.84
C LEU A 431 -19.35 -9.89 17.82
N SER A 432 -18.57 -10.71 18.48
CA SER A 432 -19.06 -11.72 19.43
C SER A 432 -19.01 -11.27 20.90
N GLY A 433 -18.62 -10.03 21.20
CA GLY A 433 -18.45 -9.53 22.56
C GLY A 433 -17.36 -10.24 23.37
N LYS A 434 -16.46 -10.97 22.73
CA LYS A 434 -15.38 -11.71 23.41
C LYS A 434 -14.25 -10.78 23.82
N LYS A 435 -13.70 -11.01 25.01
CA LYS A 435 -12.50 -10.31 25.47
C LYS A 435 -11.29 -10.63 24.59
N VAL A 436 -10.52 -9.62 24.24
CA VAL A 436 -9.29 -9.72 23.46
C VAL A 436 -8.10 -9.63 24.41
N LYS A 437 -7.18 -10.59 24.35
CA LYS A 437 -5.93 -10.54 25.14
C LYS A 437 -5.14 -9.32 24.73
N GLN A 438 -4.80 -8.49 25.69
CA GLN A 438 -3.99 -7.28 25.50
C GLN A 438 -2.63 -7.46 26.16
N TYR A 439 -1.65 -6.77 25.61
CA TYR A 439 -0.28 -6.73 26.12
C TYR A 439 0.09 -5.25 26.32
N PRO A 440 -0.14 -4.68 27.53
CA PRO A 440 -0.02 -3.23 27.78
C PRO A 440 1.35 -2.64 27.40
N ASP A 441 2.42 -3.36 27.67
CA ASP A 441 3.80 -2.90 27.47
C ASP A 441 4.42 -3.45 26.17
N PHE A 442 3.62 -4.03 25.28
CA PHE A 442 4.12 -4.60 24.04
C PHE A 442 4.51 -3.51 23.05
N SER A 443 5.73 -3.56 22.54
CA SER A 443 6.21 -2.67 21.52
C SER A 443 5.71 -3.09 20.12
N TYR A 444 4.59 -2.51 19.69
CA TYR A 444 4.01 -2.80 18.37
C TYR A 444 4.84 -2.27 17.21
N SER A 445 5.68 -1.27 17.44
CA SER A 445 6.54 -0.61 16.47
C SER A 445 7.83 -0.14 17.13
N ARG A 446 8.87 0.05 16.36
CA ARG A 446 10.12 0.70 16.81
C ARG A 446 9.97 2.22 17.03
N TYR A 447 8.83 2.80 16.68
CA TYR A 447 8.53 4.22 16.87
C TYR A 447 7.67 4.42 18.11
N VAL A 448 7.88 5.52 18.80
CA VAL A 448 7.11 5.93 19.98
C VAL A 448 5.93 6.82 19.58
N ALA A 449 4.98 7.00 20.49
CA ALA A 449 3.81 7.87 20.33
C ALA A 449 3.01 7.60 19.04
N THR A 450 2.77 6.33 18.73
CA THR A 450 2.14 5.90 17.49
C THR A 450 0.74 5.34 17.64
N CYS A 451 0.24 5.20 18.86
CA CYS A 451 -1.13 4.77 19.14
C CYS A 451 -2.04 5.96 19.47
N ASP A 452 -3.34 5.76 19.36
CA ASP A 452 -4.38 6.77 19.64
C ASP A 452 -4.16 7.51 20.95
N ARG A 453 -3.80 6.81 22.02
CA ARG A 453 -3.62 7.40 23.36
C ARG A 453 -2.41 8.34 23.43
N THR A 454 -1.27 7.91 22.93
CA THR A 454 -0.02 8.66 23.02
C THR A 454 0.08 9.75 21.95
N TRP A 455 -0.36 9.44 20.74
CA TRP A 455 -0.36 10.38 19.62
C TRP A 455 -1.29 11.57 19.86
N GLU A 456 -2.52 11.33 20.33
CA GLU A 456 -3.47 12.41 20.64
C GLU A 456 -2.99 13.30 21.79
N SER A 457 -2.33 12.70 22.80
CA SER A 457 -1.74 13.48 23.89
C SER A 457 -0.65 14.41 23.39
N GLU A 458 0.25 13.95 22.49
CA GLU A 458 1.28 14.80 21.90
C GLU A 458 0.69 15.91 21.02
N VAL A 459 -0.33 15.63 20.22
CA VAL A 459 -1.00 16.64 19.39
C VAL A 459 -1.68 17.70 20.25
N LYS A 460 -2.37 17.32 21.33
CA LYS A 460 -2.99 18.24 22.28
C LYS A 460 -1.97 19.17 22.96
N VAL A 461 -0.83 18.64 23.38
CA VAL A 461 0.25 19.43 23.99
C VAL A 461 0.81 20.45 22.98
N LYS A 462 1.00 20.05 21.73
CA LYS A 462 1.48 20.96 20.66
C LYS A 462 0.48 22.07 20.36
N LYS A 463 -0.82 21.76 20.24
CA LYS A 463 -1.88 22.76 20.04
C LYS A 463 -1.93 23.78 21.19
N ALA A 464 -1.81 23.31 22.43
CA ALA A 464 -1.79 24.20 23.60
C ALA A 464 -0.59 25.17 23.56
N LYS A 465 0.59 24.68 23.22
CA LYS A 465 1.80 25.51 23.08
C LYS A 465 1.70 26.52 21.92
N SER A 466 1.13 26.11 20.79
CA SER A 466 0.90 27.00 19.64
C SER A 466 -0.07 28.13 20.01
N ASN A 467 -1.18 27.80 20.65
CA ASN A 467 -2.16 28.79 21.11
C ASN A 467 -1.56 29.77 22.15
N GLN A 468 -0.75 29.29 23.07
CA GLN A 468 -0.07 30.14 24.06
C GLN A 468 0.92 31.10 23.39
N LEU A 469 1.64 30.67 22.37
CA LEU A 469 2.55 31.49 21.59
C LEU A 469 1.80 32.55 20.79
N MET A 470 0.62 32.23 20.23
CA MET A 470 -0.26 33.17 19.53
C MET A 470 -0.83 34.23 20.45
N MET A 471 -1.20 33.88 21.70
CA MET A 471 -1.66 34.85 22.71
C MET A 471 -0.54 35.78 23.22
N GLN A 472 0.71 35.42 23.07
CA GLN A 472 1.87 36.27 23.43
C GLN A 472 2.32 37.21 22.30
N LEU A 473 1.87 36.96 21.07
CA LEU A 473 2.21 37.76 19.88
C LEU A 473 1.13 38.74 19.48
N ASN A 474 -0.06 38.67 20.10
CA ASN A 474 -1.16 39.65 20.04
C ASN A 474 -1.17 40.51 21.31
#